data_b634c52145185b15042c8a0f4013c3db
#
_entry.id   b634c52145185b15042c8a0f4013c3db
#
_cell.length_a   1.000
_cell.length_b   1.000
_cell.length_c   1.000
_cell.angle_alpha   90.00
_cell.angle_beta   90.00
_cell.angle_gamma   90.00
#
_symmetry.space_group_name_H-M   'P 1'
#
loop_
_entity.id
_entity.type
_entity.pdbx_description
1 polymer ?
#
loop_
_entity_poly.entity_id
_entity_poly.type
_entity_poly.pdbx_seq_one_letter_code
_entity_poly.pdbx_strand_id
1 'polypeptide(L)'
;MAVSRERWLHLPLAEQFGNIGSEVGRARAWQGRDEKTFWGAVTRGLELLDLTREDTRWNKRRPELNRARETLADAVLGGKEYKSTLVDLEKYFMQFALFARRSD
;
A
#
# COMPACT_ATOMS: atom_id res chain seq x y z
N MET A 1 -2.64 -14.84 4.46
CA MET A 1 -3.87 -14.82 5.25
C MET A 1 -4.64 -13.53 4.93
N ALA A 2 -5.88 -13.65 4.57
CA ALA A 2 -6.68 -12.48 4.22
C ALA A 2 -7.05 -11.67 5.46
N VAL A 3 -6.94 -10.34 5.34
CA VAL A 3 -7.36 -9.45 6.41
C VAL A 3 -8.89 -9.31 6.35
N SER A 4 -9.55 -9.41 7.50
CA SER A 4 -10.98 -9.19 7.58
C SER A 4 -11.30 -7.74 7.22
N ARG A 5 -12.25 -7.52 6.31
CA ARG A 5 -12.70 -6.18 5.94
C ARG A 5 -13.15 -5.39 7.17
N GLU A 6 -13.90 -6.02 8.05
CA GLU A 6 -14.40 -5.38 9.26
C GLU A 6 -13.25 -4.91 10.16
N ARG A 7 -12.27 -5.78 10.41
CA ARG A 7 -11.12 -5.41 11.24
C ARG A 7 -10.31 -4.30 10.60
N TRP A 8 -10.14 -4.35 9.29
CA TRP A 8 -9.38 -3.32 8.56
C TRP A 8 -10.03 -1.95 8.73
N LEU A 9 -11.35 -1.88 8.61
CA LEU A 9 -12.07 -0.61 8.70
C LEU A 9 -12.07 -0.03 10.11
N HIS A 10 -11.68 -0.81 11.12
CA HIS A 10 -11.54 -0.31 12.49
C HIS A 10 -10.13 0.18 12.82
N LEU A 11 -9.16 -0.06 11.95
CA LEU A 11 -7.79 0.36 12.20
C LEU A 11 -7.62 1.86 11.98
N PRO A 12 -6.77 2.53 12.79
CA PRO A 12 -6.38 3.91 12.49
C PRO A 12 -5.68 4.02 11.15
N LEU A 13 -5.75 5.19 10.53
CA LEU A 13 -5.10 5.43 9.23
C LEU A 13 -3.61 5.09 9.26
N ALA A 14 -2.92 5.47 10.32
CA ALA A 14 -1.49 5.19 10.45
C ALA A 14 -1.21 3.69 10.34
N GLU A 15 -2.05 2.86 10.98
CA GLU A 15 -1.88 1.42 10.91
C GLU A 15 -2.25 0.86 9.55
N GLN A 16 -3.29 1.39 8.92
CA GLN A 16 -3.65 0.97 7.56
C GLN A 16 -2.49 1.25 6.61
N PHE A 17 -1.96 2.47 6.63
CA PHE A 17 -0.85 2.84 5.74
C PHE A 17 0.44 2.10 6.10
N GLY A 18 0.69 1.87 7.38
CA GLY A 18 1.84 1.08 7.81
C GLY A 18 1.81 -0.35 7.28
N ASN A 19 0.63 -0.98 7.34
CA ASN A 19 0.46 -2.34 6.84
C ASN A 19 0.62 -2.40 5.32
N ILE A 20 0.07 -1.42 4.60
CA ILE A 20 0.26 -1.34 3.14
C ILE A 20 1.74 -1.15 2.82
N GLY A 21 2.41 -0.25 3.52
CA GLY A 21 3.83 0.01 3.33
C GLY A 21 4.69 -1.23 3.59
N SER A 22 4.30 -2.04 4.59
CA SER A 22 5.01 -3.28 4.89
C SER A 22 4.91 -4.28 3.74
N GLU A 23 3.75 -4.38 3.09
CA GLU A 23 3.61 -5.27 1.94
C GLU A 23 4.39 -4.74 0.74
N VAL A 24 4.39 -3.43 0.52
CA VAL A 24 5.21 -2.82 -0.55
C VAL A 24 6.69 -3.08 -0.30
N GLY A 25 7.14 -2.93 0.95
CA GLY A 25 8.52 -3.22 1.32
C GLY A 25 8.90 -4.68 1.11
N ARG A 26 7.98 -5.60 1.41
CA ARG A 26 8.18 -7.01 1.17
C ARG A 26 8.30 -7.30 -0.33
N ALA A 27 7.42 -6.69 -1.14
CA ALA A 27 7.51 -6.84 -2.58
C ALA A 27 8.85 -6.33 -3.11
N ARG A 28 9.30 -5.16 -2.61
CA ARG A 28 10.60 -4.60 -2.99
C ARG A 28 11.75 -5.57 -2.66
N ALA A 29 11.70 -6.17 -1.47
CA ALA A 29 12.77 -7.05 -1.02
C ALA A 29 12.86 -8.34 -1.84
N TRP A 30 11.72 -8.84 -2.32
CA TRP A 30 11.69 -10.12 -3.02
C TRP A 30 11.58 -10.01 -4.53
N GLN A 31 11.46 -8.81 -5.07
CA GLN A 31 11.42 -8.60 -6.52
C GLN A 31 12.71 -9.15 -7.16
N GLY A 32 12.55 -10.05 -8.12
CA GLY A 32 13.68 -10.67 -8.78
C GLY A 32 14.38 -11.79 -8.01
N ARG A 33 13.86 -12.13 -6.82
CA ARG A 33 14.44 -13.18 -5.97
C ARG A 33 13.53 -14.38 -5.80
N ASP A 34 12.25 -14.13 -5.52
CA ASP A 34 11.25 -15.17 -5.33
C ASP A 34 9.92 -14.63 -5.82
N GLU A 35 9.51 -15.07 -7.00
CA GLU A 35 8.30 -14.55 -7.64
C GLU A 35 7.04 -14.84 -6.82
N LYS A 36 6.95 -16.00 -6.21
CA LYS A 36 5.76 -16.36 -5.43
C LYS A 36 5.60 -15.40 -4.25
N THR A 37 6.68 -15.14 -3.52
CA THR A 37 6.66 -14.22 -2.38
C THR A 37 6.41 -12.79 -2.84
N PHE A 38 7.05 -12.38 -3.94
CA PHE A 38 6.86 -11.06 -4.53
C PHE A 38 5.39 -10.82 -4.88
N TRP A 39 4.80 -11.70 -5.67
CA TRP A 39 3.41 -11.53 -6.11
C TRP A 39 2.42 -11.67 -4.97
N GLY A 40 2.74 -12.48 -3.97
CA GLY A 40 1.93 -12.56 -2.76
C GLY A 40 1.86 -11.24 -2.02
N ALA A 41 3.00 -10.55 -1.90
CA ALA A 41 3.05 -9.24 -1.25
C ALA A 41 2.31 -8.19 -2.08
N VAL A 42 2.50 -8.19 -3.40
CA VAL A 42 1.80 -7.26 -4.30
C VAL A 42 0.29 -7.45 -4.18
N THR A 43 -0.17 -8.69 -4.22
CA THR A 43 -1.59 -9.00 -4.14
C THR A 43 -2.19 -8.48 -2.83
N ARG A 44 -1.51 -8.75 -1.71
CA ARG A 44 -1.98 -8.26 -0.41
C ARG A 44 -1.99 -6.73 -0.35
N GLY A 45 -0.97 -6.09 -0.90
CA GLY A 45 -0.92 -4.63 -0.94
C GLY A 45 -2.10 -4.05 -1.72
N LEU A 46 -2.42 -4.63 -2.87
CA LEU A 46 -3.56 -4.19 -3.67
C LEU A 46 -4.88 -4.43 -2.95
N GLU A 47 -5.04 -5.57 -2.30
CA GLU A 47 -6.24 -5.86 -1.52
C GLU A 47 -6.43 -4.85 -0.38
N LEU A 48 -5.35 -4.53 0.34
CA LEU A 48 -5.41 -3.57 1.43
C LEU A 48 -5.74 -2.16 0.92
N LEU A 49 -5.19 -1.77 -0.22
CA LEU A 49 -5.52 -0.49 -0.84
C LEU A 49 -7.00 -0.44 -1.22
N ASP A 50 -7.52 -1.53 -1.78
CA ASP A 50 -8.94 -1.59 -2.13
C ASP A 50 -9.84 -1.48 -0.90
N LEU A 51 -9.47 -2.14 0.20
CA LEU A 51 -10.21 -2.03 1.45
C LEU A 51 -10.17 -0.61 2.01
N THR A 52 -9.01 0.04 1.93
CA THR A 52 -8.85 1.41 2.42
C THR A 52 -9.69 2.39 1.60
N ARG A 53 -9.83 2.15 0.30
CA ARG A 53 -10.66 2.98 -0.57
C ARG A 53 -12.15 2.88 -0.23
N GLU A 54 -12.58 1.79 0.40
CA GLU A 54 -13.96 1.63 0.83
C GLU A 54 -14.24 2.36 2.14
N ASP A 55 -13.20 2.79 2.85
CA ASP A 55 -13.35 3.43 4.16
C ASP A 55 -13.83 4.86 4.00
N THR A 56 -15.02 5.15 4.50
CA THR A 56 -15.62 6.47 4.35
C THR A 56 -14.86 7.58 5.04
N ARG A 57 -14.03 7.25 6.04
CA ARG A 57 -13.16 8.24 6.70
C ARG A 57 -12.19 8.89 5.72
N TRP A 58 -11.88 8.21 4.62
CA TRP A 58 -10.87 8.67 3.66
C TRP A 58 -11.46 9.15 2.35
N ASN A 59 -12.74 9.53 2.33
CA ASN A 59 -13.41 10.00 1.11
C ASN A 59 -12.65 11.13 0.43
N LYS A 60 -12.12 12.08 1.22
CA LYS A 60 -11.34 13.19 0.67
C LYS A 60 -9.99 12.78 0.13
N ARG A 61 -9.51 11.59 0.50
CA ARG A 61 -8.21 11.06 0.05
C ARG A 61 -8.34 9.97 -1.00
N ARG A 62 -9.55 9.71 -1.49
CA ARG A 62 -9.76 8.70 -2.51
C ARG A 62 -8.92 8.90 -3.77
N PRO A 63 -8.81 10.12 -4.32
CA PRO A 63 -7.95 10.31 -5.49
C PRO A 63 -6.50 9.93 -5.20
N GLU A 64 -6.02 10.23 -4.00
CA GLU A 64 -4.67 9.88 -3.58
C GLU A 64 -4.49 8.37 -3.45
N LEU A 65 -5.48 7.68 -2.88
CA LEU A 65 -5.45 6.22 -2.76
C LEU A 65 -5.52 5.55 -4.13
N ASN A 66 -6.33 6.09 -5.04
CA ASN A 66 -6.39 5.59 -6.42
C ASN A 66 -5.05 5.74 -7.11
N ARG A 67 -4.40 6.88 -6.92
CA ARG A 67 -3.07 7.13 -7.50
C ARG A 67 -2.04 6.16 -6.93
N ALA A 68 -2.08 5.91 -5.63
CA ALA A 68 -1.15 4.97 -4.99
C ALA A 68 -1.33 3.56 -5.55
N ARG A 69 -2.57 3.15 -5.78
CA ARG A 69 -2.84 1.85 -6.37
C ARG A 69 -2.32 1.75 -7.80
N GLU A 70 -2.55 2.79 -8.60
CA GLU A 70 -2.02 2.85 -9.96
C GLU A 70 -0.50 2.83 -9.98
N THR A 71 0.11 3.56 -9.04
CA THR A 71 1.57 3.62 -8.90
C THR A 71 2.14 2.25 -8.57
N LEU A 72 1.48 1.52 -7.66
CA LEU A 72 1.93 0.17 -7.32
C LEU A 72 1.84 -0.76 -8.54
N ALA A 73 0.71 -0.72 -9.24
CA ALA A 73 0.54 -1.54 -10.45
C ALA A 73 1.60 -1.20 -11.51
N ASP A 74 1.86 0.08 -11.73
CA ASP A 74 2.87 0.52 -12.69
C ASP A 74 4.27 0.06 -12.29
N ALA A 75 4.60 0.15 -11.02
CA ALA A 75 5.92 -0.24 -10.52
C ALA A 75 6.20 -1.73 -10.75
N VAL A 76 5.19 -2.59 -10.56
CA VAL A 76 5.37 -4.03 -10.76
C VAL A 76 5.33 -4.43 -12.22
N LEU A 77 4.75 -3.58 -13.09
CA LEU A 77 4.72 -3.81 -14.53
C LEU A 77 5.87 -3.14 -15.28
N GLY A 78 6.82 -2.55 -14.54
CA GLY A 78 8.02 -1.97 -15.13
C GLY A 78 8.14 -0.46 -15.06
N GLY A 79 7.25 0.22 -14.38
CA GLY A 79 7.36 1.66 -14.13
C GLY A 79 7.37 2.52 -15.38
N LYS A 80 6.56 2.18 -16.38
CA LYS A 80 6.61 2.89 -17.67
C LYS A 80 5.83 4.19 -17.66
N GLU A 81 4.70 4.23 -17.01
CA GLU A 81 3.81 5.39 -17.05
C GLU A 81 4.21 6.48 -16.06
N TYR A 82 4.47 6.08 -14.81
CA TYR A 82 4.76 7.04 -13.74
C TYR A 82 6.22 7.06 -13.32
N LYS A 83 7.04 6.23 -13.93
CA LYS A 83 8.46 6.08 -13.56
C LYS A 83 8.64 5.81 -12.06
N SER A 84 7.68 5.10 -11.48
CA SER A 84 7.65 4.82 -10.05
C SER A 84 8.47 3.58 -9.72
N THR A 85 8.97 3.54 -8.50
CA THR A 85 9.65 2.36 -7.97
C THR A 85 9.01 1.95 -6.66
N LEU A 86 9.18 0.67 -6.31
CA LEU A 86 8.66 0.17 -5.05
C LEU A 86 9.33 0.86 -3.85
N VAL A 87 10.58 1.28 -4.03
CA VAL A 87 11.29 2.02 -2.98
C VAL A 87 10.59 3.32 -2.65
N ASP A 88 10.23 4.10 -3.68
CA ASP A 88 9.59 5.39 -3.49
C ASP A 88 8.20 5.22 -2.86
N LEU A 89 7.46 4.21 -3.33
CA LEU A 89 6.13 3.96 -2.82
C LEU A 89 6.16 3.51 -1.36
N GLU A 90 7.14 2.67 -1.00
CA GLU A 90 7.34 2.25 0.38
C GLU A 90 7.59 3.46 1.27
N LYS A 91 8.47 4.36 0.85
CA LYS A 91 8.76 5.58 1.59
C LYS A 91 7.51 6.44 1.78
N TYR A 92 6.70 6.55 0.74
CA TYR A 92 5.47 7.32 0.80
C TYR A 92 4.55 6.80 1.92
N PHE A 93 4.29 5.50 1.93
CA PHE A 93 3.40 4.94 2.95
C PHE A 93 3.99 5.03 4.35
N MET A 94 5.28 4.78 4.50
CA MET A 94 5.91 4.80 5.82
C MET A 94 5.99 6.21 6.39
N GLN A 95 6.30 7.21 5.57
CA GLN A 95 6.32 8.60 6.02
C GLN A 95 4.94 9.06 6.45
N PHE A 96 3.92 8.71 5.70
CA PHE A 96 2.54 9.07 6.03
C PHE A 96 2.11 8.42 7.33
N ALA A 97 2.45 7.14 7.52
CA ALA A 97 2.12 6.43 8.75
C ALA A 97 2.79 7.06 9.97
N LEU A 98 4.07 7.43 9.83
CA LEU A 98 4.79 8.09 10.91
C LEU A 98 4.21 9.47 11.22
N PHE A 99 3.89 10.24 10.20
CA PHE A 99 3.30 11.55 10.38
C PHE A 99 1.95 11.46 11.09
N ALA A 100 1.09 10.55 10.67
CA ALA A 100 -0.21 10.36 11.27
C ALA A 100 -0.10 9.92 12.74
N ARG A 101 0.90 9.09 13.04
CA ARG A 101 1.16 8.63 14.40
C ARG A 101 1.63 9.75 15.31
N ARG A 102 2.38 10.70 14.78
CA ARG A 102 2.87 11.86 15.53
C ARG A 102 1.76 12.84 15.89
N SER A 103 0.69 12.83 15.13
CA SER A 103 -0.44 13.74 15.35
C SER A 103 -1.35 13.30 16.50
N ASP A 104 -1.16 12.09 16.97
CA ASP A 104 -1.94 11.55 18.10
C ASP A 104 -1.34 12.01 19.47
#